data_d0495d3e8a5e497e9af1433333227537
#
_entry.id   d0495d3e8a5e497e9af1433333227537
#
_cell.length_a   1.000
_cell.length_b   1.000
_cell.length_c   1.000
_cell.angle_alpha   90.00
_cell.angle_beta   90.00
_cell.angle_gamma   90.00
#
_symmetry.space_group_name_H-M   'P 1'
#
loop_
_entity.id
_entity.type
_entity.pdbx_description
1 polymer ?
#
loop_
_entity_poly.entity_id
_entity_poly.type
_entity_poly.pdbx_seq_one_letter_code
_entity_poly.pdbx_strand_id
1 'polypeptide(L)'
;MQRYTPLFLIAFVFSLVLLAGNTYLTGYADQTRTKTNKSITVYTTLPVEHVAVLAEAYEKTNHVKVNFIPLSEEELLSRIKKESAAPIGTTDLVLADKETLLQSAVTHVFVPYESEQTDIISDKFKDQNGDWVGVWYDPIIFCANKDYLLTLPVIPNNWDALAALPNVRIGITDFFAADASANLLFTLIAEYDENKVFTLLNKLHPKVAQYSKYLSTPVRMAGMGEVDVSIAVQSETIRYMNEGFPLTIIYPTDGTAYKLTGVGILKNAPQKVAAEQFMKWLTEDDVQFVLQQNKFFFVPTNQSTVAYKLFSGKSLTLFDNYSDLTLQQKHAVMDRWVKNIRLK
;
A
#
# COMPACT_ATOMS: atom_id res chain seq x y z
N MET A 1 1.81 46.49 -69.36
CA MET A 1 1.95 45.91 -68.00
C MET A 1 0.76 46.13 -67.01
N GLN A 2 -0.41 46.52 -67.47
CA GLN A 2 -1.54 46.89 -66.57
C GLN A 2 -2.72 45.94 -66.53
N ARG A 3 -2.58 44.76 -67.11
CA ARG A 3 -3.75 43.81 -67.20
C ARG A 3 -3.80 42.72 -66.10
N TYR A 4 -2.78 42.57 -65.26
CA TYR A 4 -2.72 41.48 -64.24
C TYR A 4 -2.82 41.97 -62.80
N THR A 5 -2.79 43.31 -62.56
CA THR A 5 -2.88 43.90 -61.20
C THR A 5 -4.17 43.51 -60.42
N PRO A 6 -5.38 43.43 -61.05
CA PRO A 6 -6.57 43.05 -60.30
C PRO A 6 -6.58 41.60 -59.90
N LEU A 7 -5.94 40.70 -60.69
CA LEU A 7 -5.90 39.24 -60.35
C LEU A 7 -4.98 38.97 -59.17
N PHE A 8 -3.85 39.69 -59.11
CA PHE A 8 -2.93 39.60 -57.95
C PHE A 8 -3.58 40.12 -56.66
N LEU A 9 -4.38 41.19 -56.74
CA LEU A 9 -5.04 41.76 -55.58
C LEU A 9 -6.12 40.82 -55.03
N ILE A 10 -6.89 40.15 -55.91
CA ILE A 10 -7.90 39.15 -55.53
C ILE A 10 -7.25 37.93 -54.88
N ALA A 11 -6.16 37.41 -55.46
CA ALA A 11 -5.42 36.29 -54.90
C ALA A 11 -4.81 36.62 -53.52
N PHE A 12 -4.32 37.84 -53.32
CA PHE A 12 -3.77 38.30 -52.06
C PHE A 12 -4.83 38.44 -50.96
N VAL A 13 -6.00 39.00 -51.30
CA VAL A 13 -7.15 39.09 -50.40
C VAL A 13 -7.68 37.71 -50.02
N PHE A 14 -7.74 36.77 -50.99
CA PHE A 14 -8.18 35.39 -50.74
C PHE A 14 -7.19 34.63 -49.81
N SER A 15 -5.89 34.85 -50.01
CA SER A 15 -4.83 34.32 -49.13
C SER A 15 -4.90 34.88 -47.71
N LEU A 16 -5.20 36.16 -47.54
CA LEU A 16 -5.39 36.80 -46.24
C LEU A 16 -6.66 36.30 -45.51
N VAL A 17 -7.75 36.06 -46.25
CA VAL A 17 -8.99 35.50 -45.69
C VAL A 17 -8.80 34.04 -45.25
N LEU A 18 -8.04 33.24 -46.02
CA LEU A 18 -7.71 31.85 -45.65
C LEU A 18 -6.78 31.79 -44.43
N LEU A 19 -5.80 32.71 -44.34
CA LEU A 19 -4.91 32.83 -43.17
C LEU A 19 -5.70 33.27 -41.93
N ALA A 20 -6.55 34.27 -42.04
CA ALA A 20 -7.39 34.74 -40.94
C ALA A 20 -8.43 33.70 -40.54
N GLY A 21 -9.02 32.97 -41.49
CA GLY A 21 -9.95 31.84 -41.22
C GLY A 21 -9.27 30.69 -40.50
N ASN A 22 -8.03 30.36 -40.86
CA ASN A 22 -7.27 29.29 -40.22
C ASN A 22 -6.85 29.66 -38.78
N THR A 23 -6.43 30.92 -38.56
CA THR A 23 -6.14 31.40 -37.19
C THR A 23 -7.38 31.53 -36.33
N TYR A 24 -8.55 31.84 -36.91
CA TYR A 24 -9.82 31.88 -36.19
C TYR A 24 -10.31 30.46 -35.83
N LEU A 25 -10.21 29.51 -36.75
CA LEU A 25 -10.58 28.10 -36.51
C LEU A 25 -9.63 27.41 -35.53
N THR A 26 -8.32 27.67 -35.60
CA THR A 26 -7.37 27.10 -34.61
C THR A 26 -7.52 27.77 -33.24
N GLY A 27 -7.81 29.08 -33.19
CA GLY A 27 -8.12 29.78 -31.92
C GLY A 27 -9.44 29.32 -31.29
N TYR A 28 -10.45 29.01 -32.13
CA TYR A 28 -11.74 28.48 -31.63
C TYR A 28 -11.59 27.01 -31.17
N ALA A 29 -10.78 26.21 -31.85
CA ALA A 29 -10.49 24.83 -31.43
C ALA A 29 -9.68 24.78 -30.14
N ASP A 30 -8.83 25.76 -29.88
CA ASP A 30 -8.06 25.86 -28.61
C ASP A 30 -8.90 26.44 -27.46
N GLN A 31 -9.88 27.30 -27.74
CA GLN A 31 -10.81 27.82 -26.71
C GLN A 31 -11.92 26.84 -26.33
N THR A 32 -12.24 25.85 -27.20
CA THR A 32 -13.18 24.76 -26.88
C THR A 32 -12.52 23.57 -26.21
N ARG A 33 -11.19 23.49 -26.10
CA ARG A 33 -10.52 22.72 -25.08
C ARG A 33 -10.76 23.44 -23.74
N THR A 34 -11.95 23.38 -23.23
CA THR A 34 -12.18 23.41 -21.78
C THR A 34 -11.17 22.43 -21.21
N LYS A 35 -10.18 22.93 -20.44
CA LYS A 35 -9.45 22.14 -19.47
C LYS A 35 -10.52 21.56 -18.54
N THR A 36 -11.18 20.50 -18.96
CA THR A 36 -11.82 19.60 -18.00
C THR A 36 -10.62 19.13 -17.17
N ASN A 37 -10.43 19.74 -16.01
CA ASN A 37 -9.53 19.22 -15.01
C ASN A 37 -10.03 17.81 -14.75
N LYS A 38 -9.45 16.83 -15.49
CA LYS A 38 -9.75 15.43 -15.27
C LYS A 38 -9.42 15.17 -13.82
N SER A 39 -10.40 14.76 -13.06
CA SER A 39 -10.20 14.38 -11.67
C SER A 39 -10.77 12.99 -11.44
N ILE A 40 -10.07 12.18 -10.66
CA ILE A 40 -10.55 10.90 -10.16
C ILE A 40 -10.77 10.99 -8.66
N THR A 41 -11.72 10.23 -8.17
CA THR A 41 -12.03 10.12 -6.73
C THR A 41 -11.69 8.73 -6.24
N VAL A 42 -10.99 8.63 -5.12
CA VAL A 42 -10.49 7.38 -4.55
C VAL A 42 -10.91 7.27 -3.09
N TYR A 43 -11.69 6.26 -2.73
CA TYR A 43 -11.91 5.89 -1.33
C TYR A 43 -10.68 5.14 -0.81
N THR A 44 -10.26 5.42 0.43
CA THR A 44 -9.05 4.82 0.97
C THR A 44 -9.12 4.62 2.48
N THR A 45 -8.47 3.55 2.97
CA THR A 45 -8.18 3.33 4.39
C THR A 45 -6.78 3.81 4.77
N LEU A 46 -5.99 4.31 3.81
CA LEU A 46 -4.62 4.76 4.05
C LEU A 46 -4.58 6.10 4.81
N PRO A 47 -3.52 6.33 5.60
CA PRO A 47 -3.28 7.62 6.26
C PRO A 47 -3.20 8.78 5.25
N VAL A 48 -3.67 9.96 5.70
CA VAL A 48 -3.73 11.17 4.86
C VAL A 48 -2.35 11.55 4.31
N GLU A 49 -1.30 11.38 5.09
CA GLU A 49 0.08 11.68 4.69
C GLU A 49 0.58 10.81 3.53
N HIS A 50 0.17 9.54 3.46
CA HIS A 50 0.52 8.66 2.34
C HIS A 50 -0.19 9.09 1.06
N VAL A 51 -1.50 9.33 1.14
CA VAL A 51 -2.30 9.65 -0.06
C VAL A 51 -2.06 11.06 -0.58
N ALA A 52 -1.68 12.02 0.28
CA ALA A 52 -1.31 13.36 -0.14
C ALA A 52 -0.09 13.35 -1.08
N VAL A 53 0.92 12.54 -0.75
CA VAL A 53 2.12 12.36 -1.58
C VAL A 53 1.79 11.74 -2.93
N LEU A 54 0.90 10.73 -2.95
CA LEU A 54 0.47 10.09 -4.19
C LEU A 54 -0.34 11.05 -5.08
N ALA A 55 -1.25 11.83 -4.48
CA ALA A 55 -2.07 12.81 -5.20
C ALA A 55 -1.19 13.88 -5.86
N GLU A 56 -0.27 14.48 -5.11
CA GLU A 56 0.64 15.52 -5.61
C GLU A 56 1.51 15.00 -6.75
N ALA A 57 2.11 13.82 -6.59
CA ALA A 57 2.99 13.23 -7.58
C ALA A 57 2.26 12.90 -8.89
N TYR A 58 1.07 12.28 -8.78
CA TYR A 58 0.29 11.93 -9.96
C TYR A 58 -0.24 13.16 -10.70
N GLU A 59 -0.75 14.16 -9.97
CA GLU A 59 -1.22 15.41 -10.58
C GLU A 59 -0.09 16.14 -11.32
N LYS A 60 1.10 16.20 -10.73
CA LYS A 60 2.27 16.84 -11.32
C LYS A 60 2.70 16.18 -12.64
N THR A 61 2.66 14.85 -12.72
CA THR A 61 3.16 14.11 -13.88
C THR A 61 2.08 13.91 -14.94
N ASN A 62 0.84 13.62 -14.54
CA ASN A 62 -0.24 13.20 -15.44
C ASN A 62 -1.29 14.29 -15.68
N HIS A 63 -1.21 15.43 -14.98
CA HIS A 63 -2.17 16.54 -15.05
C HIS A 63 -3.63 16.11 -14.77
N VAL A 64 -3.80 15.09 -13.92
CA VAL A 64 -5.08 14.56 -13.42
C VAL A 64 -5.11 14.72 -11.92
N LYS A 65 -6.10 15.45 -11.40
CA LYS A 65 -6.27 15.62 -9.96
C LYS A 65 -6.78 14.32 -9.34
N VAL A 66 -6.18 13.88 -8.23
CA VAL A 66 -6.65 12.74 -7.44
C VAL A 66 -7.26 13.21 -6.14
N ASN A 67 -8.56 13.01 -5.97
CA ASN A 67 -9.28 13.35 -4.76
C ASN A 67 -9.39 12.11 -3.86
N PHE A 68 -8.48 11.96 -2.93
CA PHE A 68 -8.59 10.90 -1.92
C PHE A 68 -9.61 11.28 -0.85
N ILE A 69 -10.41 10.30 -0.45
CA ILE A 69 -11.37 10.39 0.65
C ILE A 69 -10.99 9.30 1.67
N PRO A 70 -10.20 9.67 2.70
CA PRO A 70 -9.84 8.74 3.78
C PRO A 70 -11.07 8.39 4.62
N LEU A 71 -11.26 7.11 4.87
CA LEU A 71 -12.42 6.54 5.56
C LEU A 71 -11.95 5.43 6.51
N SER A 72 -12.71 5.17 7.56
CA SER A 72 -12.60 3.90 8.27
C SER A 72 -13.06 2.74 7.37
N GLU A 73 -12.63 1.52 7.66
CA GLU A 73 -13.06 0.32 6.92
C GLU A 73 -14.58 0.21 6.86
N GLU A 74 -15.26 0.35 8.01
CA GLU A 74 -16.72 0.26 8.12
C GLU A 74 -17.42 1.32 7.25
N GLU A 75 -16.95 2.57 7.31
CA GLU A 75 -17.53 3.67 6.51
C GLU A 75 -17.28 3.45 5.01
N LEU A 76 -16.10 2.98 4.63
CA LEU A 76 -15.73 2.69 3.24
C LEU A 76 -16.65 1.61 2.67
N LEU A 77 -16.81 0.48 3.37
CA LEU A 77 -17.70 -0.62 2.96
C LEU A 77 -19.15 -0.16 2.84
N SER A 78 -19.63 0.65 3.79
CA SER A 78 -20.98 1.23 3.76
C SER A 78 -21.19 2.14 2.55
N ARG A 79 -20.20 2.99 2.22
CA ARG A 79 -20.30 3.91 1.05
C ARG A 79 -20.23 3.15 -0.27
N ILE A 80 -19.34 2.19 -0.42
CA ILE A 80 -19.24 1.35 -1.63
C ILE A 80 -20.57 0.66 -1.91
N LYS A 81 -21.21 0.09 -0.88
CA LYS A 81 -22.51 -0.57 -1.01
C LYS A 81 -23.60 0.41 -1.51
N LYS A 82 -23.58 1.66 -1.09
CA LYS A 82 -24.53 2.68 -1.58
C LYS A 82 -24.23 3.08 -3.01
N GLU A 83 -22.96 3.27 -3.35
CA GLU A 83 -22.53 3.64 -4.71
C GLU A 83 -22.81 2.54 -5.73
N SER A 84 -22.63 1.27 -5.36
CA SER A 84 -22.90 0.14 -6.26
C SER A 84 -24.37 0.03 -6.68
N ALA A 85 -25.30 0.60 -5.92
CA ALA A 85 -26.71 0.66 -6.26
C ALA A 85 -27.06 1.81 -7.22
N ALA A 86 -26.17 2.79 -7.41
CA ALA A 86 -26.37 3.91 -8.31
C ALA A 86 -25.98 3.56 -9.76
N PRO A 87 -26.70 4.08 -10.80
CA PRO A 87 -26.34 3.82 -12.20
C PRO A 87 -24.99 4.45 -12.60
N ILE A 88 -24.60 5.56 -11.98
CA ILE A 88 -23.28 6.19 -12.11
C ILE A 88 -22.85 6.54 -10.68
N GLY A 89 -21.64 6.08 -10.31
CA GLY A 89 -21.04 6.38 -9.01
C GLY A 89 -20.45 7.81 -8.94
N THR A 90 -19.98 8.17 -7.77
CA THR A 90 -19.21 9.41 -7.53
C THR A 90 -17.73 9.13 -7.32
N THR A 91 -17.37 7.85 -7.19
CA THR A 91 -16.03 7.37 -6.88
C THR A 91 -15.53 6.42 -7.96
N ASP A 92 -14.25 6.50 -8.28
CA ASP A 92 -13.65 5.72 -9.36
C ASP A 92 -12.93 4.47 -8.85
N LEU A 93 -12.20 4.58 -7.74
CA LEU A 93 -11.34 3.52 -7.22
C LEU A 93 -11.47 3.38 -5.69
N VAL A 94 -11.04 2.21 -5.25
CA VAL A 94 -10.75 1.94 -3.84
C VAL A 94 -9.27 1.57 -3.72
N LEU A 95 -8.52 2.27 -2.86
CA LEU A 95 -7.14 1.98 -2.49
C LEU A 95 -7.12 1.67 -0.99
N ALA A 96 -7.01 0.38 -0.64
CA ALA A 96 -7.18 -0.07 0.73
C ALA A 96 -6.33 -1.30 1.05
N ASP A 97 -6.35 -1.73 2.30
CA ASP A 97 -5.75 -3.01 2.69
C ASP A 97 -6.53 -4.21 2.09
N LYS A 98 -5.84 -5.36 2.04
CA LYS A 98 -6.37 -6.61 1.47
C LYS A 98 -7.72 -7.02 2.08
N GLU A 99 -7.91 -6.84 3.39
CA GLU A 99 -9.12 -7.26 4.07
C GLU A 99 -10.33 -6.47 3.57
N THR A 100 -10.21 -5.14 3.53
CA THR A 100 -11.24 -4.24 2.98
C THR A 100 -11.56 -4.55 1.52
N LEU A 101 -10.54 -4.85 0.69
CA LEU A 101 -10.75 -5.20 -0.71
C LEU A 101 -11.46 -6.54 -0.88
N LEU A 102 -11.09 -7.57 -0.10
CA LEU A 102 -11.77 -8.87 -0.11
C LEU A 102 -13.25 -8.74 0.27
N GLN A 103 -13.54 -8.00 1.36
CA GLN A 103 -14.93 -7.76 1.78
C GLN A 103 -15.73 -6.98 0.73
N SER A 104 -15.08 -6.03 0.04
CA SER A 104 -15.69 -5.29 -1.05
C SER A 104 -15.99 -6.19 -2.26
N ALA A 105 -15.06 -7.07 -2.63
CA ALA A 105 -15.18 -7.97 -3.78
C ALA A 105 -16.36 -8.94 -3.65
N VAL A 106 -16.67 -9.41 -2.42
CA VAL A 106 -17.84 -10.28 -2.16
C VAL A 106 -19.16 -9.66 -2.64
N THR A 107 -19.26 -8.34 -2.66
CA THR A 107 -20.46 -7.63 -3.15
C THR A 107 -20.41 -7.30 -4.64
N HIS A 108 -19.42 -7.81 -5.38
CA HIS A 108 -19.23 -7.62 -6.81
C HIS A 108 -19.24 -6.17 -7.26
N VAL A 109 -18.59 -5.29 -6.49
CA VAL A 109 -18.57 -3.84 -6.75
C VAL A 109 -17.46 -3.42 -7.70
N PHE A 110 -16.46 -4.27 -7.92
CA PHE A 110 -15.35 -3.99 -8.81
C PHE A 110 -15.61 -4.43 -10.25
N VAL A 111 -14.91 -3.81 -11.19
CA VAL A 111 -14.78 -4.28 -12.55
C VAL A 111 -13.44 -5.00 -12.72
N PRO A 112 -13.41 -6.21 -13.28
CA PRO A 112 -12.16 -6.88 -13.55
C PRO A 112 -11.22 -6.02 -14.41
N TYR A 113 -9.96 -5.97 -14.01
CA TYR A 113 -8.90 -5.25 -14.71
C TYR A 113 -7.69 -6.17 -14.93
N GLU A 114 -7.39 -6.43 -16.19
CA GLU A 114 -6.25 -7.24 -16.62
C GLU A 114 -5.33 -6.39 -17.50
N SER A 115 -4.03 -6.50 -17.27
CA SER A 115 -2.99 -5.81 -18.03
C SER A 115 -1.67 -6.56 -17.90
N GLU A 116 -0.71 -6.27 -18.79
CA GLU A 116 0.64 -6.82 -18.69
C GLU A 116 1.28 -6.56 -17.31
N GLN A 117 0.98 -5.43 -16.68
CA GLN A 117 1.49 -5.08 -15.35
C GLN A 117 0.87 -5.94 -14.25
N THR A 118 -0.44 -6.25 -14.35
CA THR A 118 -1.12 -7.10 -13.37
C THR A 118 -0.78 -8.58 -13.55
N ASP A 119 -0.42 -9.01 -14.76
CA ASP A 119 -0.02 -10.39 -15.03
C ASP A 119 1.31 -10.76 -14.35
N ILE A 120 2.23 -9.81 -14.25
CA ILE A 120 3.54 -10.00 -13.60
C ILE A 120 3.40 -10.12 -12.07
N ILE A 121 2.31 -9.60 -11.50
CA ILE A 121 2.06 -9.66 -10.05
C ILE A 121 1.64 -11.09 -9.66
N SER A 122 2.28 -11.63 -8.64
CA SER A 122 1.98 -12.97 -8.12
C SER A 122 0.52 -13.10 -7.67
N ASP A 123 -0.09 -14.26 -7.91
CA ASP A 123 -1.50 -14.54 -7.58
C ASP A 123 -1.83 -14.33 -6.10
N LYS A 124 -0.88 -14.47 -5.19
CA LYS A 124 -1.07 -14.16 -3.78
C LYS A 124 -1.35 -12.68 -3.47
N PHE A 125 -1.02 -11.79 -4.41
CA PHE A 125 -1.19 -10.35 -4.27
C PHE A 125 -2.32 -9.78 -5.14
N LYS A 126 -3.16 -10.60 -5.73
CA LYS A 126 -4.28 -10.15 -6.56
C LYS A 126 -5.51 -11.05 -6.38
N ASP A 127 -6.65 -10.54 -6.75
CA ASP A 127 -7.87 -11.32 -6.82
C ASP A 127 -7.88 -12.23 -8.05
N GLN A 128 -8.40 -13.44 -7.89
CA GLN A 128 -8.45 -14.43 -8.98
C GLN A 128 -9.39 -14.03 -10.13
N ASN A 129 -10.40 -13.20 -9.85
CA ASN A 129 -11.32 -12.67 -10.87
C ASN A 129 -10.86 -11.32 -11.44
N GLY A 130 -9.70 -10.79 -11.01
CA GLY A 130 -9.19 -9.48 -11.42
C GLY A 130 -9.89 -8.29 -10.77
N ASP A 131 -10.70 -8.49 -9.74
CA ASP A 131 -11.46 -7.44 -9.06
C ASP A 131 -10.57 -6.40 -8.39
N TRP A 132 -9.39 -6.80 -7.91
CA TRP A 132 -8.39 -5.91 -7.34
C TRP A 132 -6.98 -6.47 -7.50
N VAL A 133 -5.98 -5.60 -7.41
CA VAL A 133 -4.56 -5.96 -7.43
C VAL A 133 -3.82 -5.27 -6.27
N GLY A 134 -2.91 -5.99 -5.64
CA GLY A 134 -1.98 -5.45 -4.66
C GLY A 134 -0.95 -4.56 -5.33
N VAL A 135 -0.60 -3.44 -4.71
CA VAL A 135 0.36 -2.47 -5.23
C VAL A 135 1.67 -2.48 -4.46
N TRP A 136 1.62 -2.67 -3.13
CA TRP A 136 2.77 -2.87 -2.26
C TRP A 136 2.39 -3.61 -1.00
N TYR A 137 3.38 -4.15 -0.32
CA TYR A 137 3.21 -4.79 0.98
C TYR A 137 4.31 -4.38 1.97
N ASP A 138 4.03 -4.57 3.25
CA ASP A 138 4.95 -4.29 4.34
C ASP A 138 5.04 -5.52 5.27
N PRO A 139 6.14 -6.30 5.20
CA PRO A 139 6.27 -7.50 6.01
C PRO A 139 6.63 -7.17 7.46
N ILE A 140 6.22 -8.03 8.37
CA ILE A 140 6.70 -8.04 9.74
C ILE A 140 8.06 -8.77 9.78
N ILE A 141 9.03 -8.16 10.46
CA ILE A 141 10.40 -8.67 10.54
C ILE A 141 10.92 -8.58 11.98
N PHE A 142 12.06 -9.20 12.25
CA PHE A 142 12.83 -8.91 13.45
C PHE A 142 13.80 -7.79 13.13
N CYS A 143 13.62 -6.66 13.82
CA CYS A 143 14.51 -5.52 13.77
C CYS A 143 15.46 -5.63 14.97
N ALA A 144 16.71 -5.96 14.73
CA ALA A 144 17.69 -6.19 15.79
C ALA A 144 18.72 -5.07 15.87
N ASN A 145 19.13 -4.72 17.10
CA ASN A 145 20.27 -3.84 17.35
C ASN A 145 21.57 -4.56 16.95
N LYS A 146 22.43 -3.91 16.16
CA LYS A 146 23.68 -4.50 15.66
C LYS A 146 24.65 -4.89 16.77
N ASP A 147 24.77 -4.05 17.81
CA ASP A 147 25.70 -4.30 18.90
C ASP A 147 25.26 -5.53 19.71
N TYR A 148 23.93 -5.67 19.91
CA TYR A 148 23.41 -6.88 20.54
C TYR A 148 23.70 -8.14 19.72
N LEU A 149 23.53 -8.09 18.40
CA LEU A 149 23.78 -9.26 17.54
C LEU A 149 25.24 -9.74 17.63
N LEU A 150 26.21 -8.84 17.85
CA LEU A 150 27.62 -9.20 18.06
C LEU A 150 27.87 -10.00 19.34
N THR A 151 26.95 -9.96 20.30
CA THR A 151 27.04 -10.74 21.55
C THR A 151 26.50 -12.16 21.42
N LEU A 152 25.79 -12.46 20.33
CA LEU A 152 25.13 -13.73 20.13
C LEU A 152 26.01 -14.74 19.38
N PRO A 153 26.09 -16.00 19.83
CA PRO A 153 26.77 -17.06 19.08
C PRO A 153 26.02 -17.45 17.80
N VAL A 154 24.68 -17.30 17.80
CA VAL A 154 23.80 -17.60 16.66
C VAL A 154 22.69 -16.55 16.61
N ILE A 155 22.49 -15.96 15.44
CA ILE A 155 21.44 -14.98 15.21
C ILE A 155 20.08 -15.71 15.12
N PRO A 156 19.02 -15.27 15.87
CA PRO A 156 17.70 -15.87 15.79
C PRO A 156 17.05 -15.56 14.43
N ASN A 157 16.74 -16.56 13.66
CA ASN A 157 16.19 -16.41 12.30
C ASN A 157 14.79 -17.03 12.14
N ASN A 158 14.13 -17.38 13.22
CA ASN A 158 12.76 -17.89 13.24
C ASN A 158 12.07 -17.57 14.58
N TRP A 159 10.76 -17.76 14.66
CA TRP A 159 9.95 -17.40 15.83
C TRP A 159 10.34 -18.17 17.09
N ASP A 160 10.58 -19.48 16.97
CA ASP A 160 10.98 -20.29 18.12
C ASP A 160 12.39 -19.94 18.59
N ALA A 161 13.33 -19.67 17.69
CA ALA A 161 14.68 -19.24 18.03
C ALA A 161 14.67 -17.89 18.78
N LEU A 162 13.88 -16.91 18.32
CA LEU A 162 13.69 -15.65 19.03
C LEU A 162 13.11 -15.87 20.43
N ALA A 163 12.08 -16.70 20.53
CA ALA A 163 11.44 -17.04 21.81
C ALA A 163 12.37 -17.81 22.76
N ALA A 164 13.36 -18.56 22.25
CA ALA A 164 14.32 -19.34 23.03
C ALA A 164 15.51 -18.51 23.57
N LEU A 165 15.79 -17.31 23.01
CA LEU A 165 16.91 -16.48 23.46
C LEU A 165 16.80 -16.16 24.95
N PRO A 166 17.82 -16.43 25.76
CA PRO A 166 17.82 -16.00 27.16
C PRO A 166 18.00 -14.48 27.27
N ASN A 167 17.31 -13.87 28.22
CA ASN A 167 17.52 -12.45 28.61
C ASN A 167 17.39 -11.41 27.47
N VAL A 168 16.81 -11.76 26.33
CA VAL A 168 16.54 -10.80 25.25
C VAL A 168 15.42 -9.84 25.66
N ARG A 169 15.62 -8.56 25.43
CA ARG A 169 14.59 -7.52 25.59
C ARG A 169 13.90 -7.31 24.26
N ILE A 170 12.59 -7.50 24.21
CA ILE A 170 11.81 -7.42 22.97
C ILE A 170 10.92 -6.19 22.98
N GLY A 171 10.89 -5.45 21.87
CA GLY A 171 9.90 -4.43 21.56
C GLY A 171 8.86 -4.96 20.57
N ILE A 172 7.60 -4.65 20.79
CA ILE A 172 6.51 -5.00 19.87
C ILE A 172 5.40 -3.95 19.93
N THR A 173 4.71 -3.71 18.84
CA THR A 173 3.48 -2.91 18.85
C THR A 173 2.34 -3.72 19.42
N ASP A 174 1.55 -3.12 20.31
CA ASP A 174 0.37 -3.75 20.92
C ASP A 174 -0.62 -4.16 19.83
N PHE A 175 -1.20 -5.36 19.97
CA PHE A 175 -2.10 -5.91 18.95
C PHE A 175 -3.41 -5.12 18.79
N PHE A 176 -3.81 -4.31 19.78
CA PHE A 176 -4.92 -3.38 19.66
C PHE A 176 -4.53 -2.02 19.08
N ALA A 177 -3.25 -1.74 18.96
CA ALA A 177 -2.78 -0.40 18.63
C ALA A 177 -2.62 -0.14 17.13
N ALA A 178 -2.42 -1.20 16.34
CA ALA A 178 -2.23 -1.08 14.89
C ALA A 178 -2.67 -2.34 14.13
N ASP A 179 -3.27 -2.14 12.95
CA ASP A 179 -3.75 -3.24 12.09
C ASP A 179 -2.63 -4.21 11.70
N ALA A 180 -1.41 -3.71 11.45
CA ALA A 180 -0.28 -4.56 11.10
C ALA A 180 0.07 -5.54 12.23
N SER A 181 0.00 -5.12 13.50
CA SER A 181 0.25 -5.99 14.64
C SER A 181 -0.92 -6.94 14.91
N ALA A 182 -2.16 -6.48 14.77
CA ALA A 182 -3.33 -7.36 14.83
C ALA A 182 -3.28 -8.45 13.74
N ASN A 183 -2.94 -8.04 12.51
CA ASN A 183 -2.77 -8.95 11.39
C ASN A 183 -1.68 -10.01 11.64
N LEU A 184 -0.58 -9.65 12.31
CA LEU A 184 0.44 -10.63 12.71
C LEU A 184 -0.17 -11.73 13.58
N LEU A 185 -0.94 -11.37 14.61
CA LEU A 185 -1.57 -12.35 15.51
C LEU A 185 -2.52 -13.28 14.76
N PHE A 186 -3.41 -12.72 13.94
CA PHE A 186 -4.40 -13.51 13.20
C PHE A 186 -3.76 -14.40 12.15
N THR A 187 -2.75 -13.89 11.43
CA THR A 187 -2.01 -14.67 10.42
C THR A 187 -1.22 -15.81 11.05
N LEU A 188 -0.57 -15.59 12.19
CA LEU A 188 0.12 -16.66 12.93
C LEU A 188 -0.87 -17.75 13.35
N ILE A 189 -2.08 -17.37 13.82
CA ILE A 189 -3.13 -18.34 14.21
C ILE A 189 -3.62 -19.13 12.99
N ALA A 190 -3.80 -18.49 11.85
CA ALA A 190 -4.20 -19.16 10.62
C ALA A 190 -3.16 -20.17 10.13
N GLU A 191 -1.86 -19.85 10.30
CA GLU A 191 -0.76 -20.70 9.88
C GLU A 191 -0.44 -21.85 10.84
N TYR A 192 -0.48 -21.58 12.16
CA TYR A 192 0.06 -22.51 13.16
C TYR A 192 -0.97 -23.12 14.10
N ASP A 193 -2.20 -22.71 14.11
CA ASP A 193 -3.22 -22.89 15.13
C ASP A 193 -3.05 -21.98 16.39
N GLU A 194 -4.16 -21.77 17.07
CA GLU A 194 -4.23 -20.86 18.21
C GLU A 194 -3.39 -21.32 19.41
N ASN A 195 -3.36 -22.61 19.72
CA ASN A 195 -2.65 -23.13 20.90
C ASN A 195 -1.14 -22.97 20.75
N LYS A 196 -0.61 -23.24 19.54
CA LYS A 196 0.81 -23.06 19.23
C LYS A 196 1.19 -21.59 19.33
N VAL A 197 0.36 -20.68 18.78
CA VAL A 197 0.62 -19.24 18.83
C VAL A 197 0.59 -18.71 20.26
N PHE A 198 -0.39 -19.08 21.06
CA PHE A 198 -0.45 -18.69 22.48
C PHE A 198 0.71 -19.28 23.30
N THR A 199 1.20 -20.46 22.96
CA THR A 199 2.42 -21.03 23.57
C THR A 199 3.65 -20.19 23.20
N LEU A 200 3.79 -19.78 21.95
CA LEU A 200 4.85 -18.87 21.49
C LEU A 200 4.77 -17.52 22.21
N LEU A 201 3.59 -16.92 22.25
CA LEU A 201 3.38 -15.63 22.91
C LEU A 201 3.66 -15.67 24.43
N ASN A 202 3.32 -16.79 25.11
CA ASN A 202 3.67 -16.99 26.52
C ASN A 202 5.19 -17.08 26.75
N LYS A 203 5.97 -17.59 25.78
CA LYS A 203 7.45 -17.59 25.84
C LYS A 203 8.04 -16.21 25.55
N LEU A 204 7.42 -15.43 24.67
CA LEU A 204 7.87 -14.08 24.28
C LEU A 204 7.50 -13.03 25.34
N HIS A 205 6.30 -13.08 25.92
CA HIS A 205 5.76 -12.06 26.80
C HIS A 205 6.68 -11.66 27.98
N PRO A 206 7.33 -12.58 28.71
CA PRO A 206 8.24 -12.20 29.81
C PRO A 206 9.47 -11.40 29.33
N LYS A 207 9.76 -11.40 28.02
CA LYS A 207 10.88 -10.72 27.39
C LYS A 207 10.46 -9.40 26.76
N VAL A 208 9.15 -9.14 26.64
CA VAL A 208 8.62 -7.90 26.07
C VAL A 208 8.79 -6.78 27.08
N ALA A 209 9.71 -5.87 26.79
CA ALA A 209 9.94 -4.69 27.61
C ALA A 209 8.77 -3.71 27.52
N GLN A 210 8.16 -3.58 26.34
CA GLN A 210 7.02 -2.69 26.11
C GLN A 210 6.16 -3.16 24.96
N TYR A 211 4.83 -3.12 25.14
CA TYR A 211 3.83 -3.12 24.08
C TYR A 211 3.54 -1.67 23.69
N SER A 212 3.98 -1.27 22.51
CA SER A 212 3.98 0.12 22.08
C SER A 212 2.68 0.49 21.35
N LYS A 213 2.33 1.78 21.38
CA LYS A 213 1.16 2.30 20.68
C LYS A 213 1.40 2.48 19.16
N TYR A 214 2.63 2.82 18.77
CA TYR A 214 2.96 3.17 17.37
C TYR A 214 3.93 2.15 16.78
N LEU A 215 3.83 1.89 15.48
CA LEU A 215 4.70 0.95 14.75
C LEU A 215 6.17 1.35 14.76
N SER A 216 6.45 2.65 14.82
CA SER A 216 7.83 3.19 14.87
C SER A 216 8.50 3.03 16.22
N THR A 217 7.74 2.96 17.32
CA THR A 217 8.32 2.96 18.68
C THR A 217 9.22 1.75 18.95
N PRO A 218 8.83 0.49 18.65
CA PRO A 218 9.71 -0.66 18.87
C PRO A 218 11.01 -0.55 18.07
N VAL A 219 10.94 -0.05 16.83
CA VAL A 219 12.12 0.15 15.97
C VAL A 219 13.08 1.16 16.58
N ARG A 220 12.56 2.32 17.03
CA ARG A 220 13.35 3.34 17.73
C ARG A 220 14.01 2.78 18.99
N MET A 221 13.28 2.02 19.79
CA MET A 221 13.79 1.40 21.00
C MET A 221 14.96 0.46 20.71
N ALA A 222 14.86 -0.36 19.64
CA ALA A 222 15.96 -1.21 19.21
C ALA A 222 17.16 -0.39 18.72
N GLY A 223 16.91 0.67 17.95
CA GLY A 223 17.95 1.57 17.47
C GLY A 223 18.72 2.30 18.58
N MET A 224 18.05 2.61 19.67
CA MET A 224 18.64 3.25 20.86
C MET A 224 19.23 2.24 21.87
N GLY A 225 19.09 0.93 21.64
CA GLY A 225 19.53 -0.10 22.57
C GLY A 225 18.66 -0.23 23.83
N GLU A 226 17.47 0.36 23.85
CA GLU A 226 16.48 0.19 24.92
C GLU A 226 15.90 -1.24 24.92
N VAL A 227 15.79 -1.84 23.72
CA VAL A 227 15.51 -3.25 23.50
C VAL A 227 16.56 -3.85 22.55
N ASP A 228 16.68 -5.16 22.56
CA ASP A 228 17.69 -5.87 21.76
C ASP A 228 17.15 -6.25 20.38
N VAL A 229 15.89 -6.67 20.32
CA VAL A 229 15.16 -7.05 19.10
C VAL A 229 13.76 -6.48 19.17
N SER A 230 13.26 -6.02 18.03
CA SER A 230 11.85 -5.63 17.89
C SER A 230 11.16 -6.50 16.84
N ILE A 231 9.92 -6.88 17.12
CA ILE A 231 8.99 -7.42 16.12
C ILE A 231 8.29 -6.22 15.51
N ALA A 232 8.61 -5.90 14.25
CA ALA A 232 8.27 -4.61 13.66
C ALA A 232 8.00 -4.72 12.15
N VAL A 233 7.39 -3.69 11.57
CA VAL A 233 7.23 -3.58 10.11
C VAL A 233 8.55 -3.18 9.45
N GLN A 234 8.80 -3.72 8.28
CA GLN A 234 10.05 -3.47 7.53
C GLN A 234 10.21 -2.01 7.15
N SER A 235 9.15 -1.35 6.70
CA SER A 235 9.18 0.04 6.24
C SER A 235 9.72 0.99 7.28
N GLU A 236 9.25 0.88 8.54
CA GLU A 236 9.76 1.67 9.66
C GLU A 236 11.22 1.33 9.97
N THR A 237 11.58 0.05 9.90
CA THR A 237 12.96 -0.36 10.15
C THR A 237 13.93 0.25 9.13
N ILE A 238 13.59 0.21 7.83
CA ILE A 238 14.40 0.83 6.77
C ILE A 238 14.49 2.34 6.99
N ARG A 239 13.40 2.99 7.40
CA ARG A 239 13.40 4.43 7.69
C ARG A 239 14.44 4.79 8.75
N TYR A 240 14.45 4.10 9.89
CA TYR A 240 15.41 4.34 10.96
C TYR A 240 16.85 3.94 10.56
N MET A 241 17.03 2.88 9.77
CA MET A 241 18.35 2.52 9.23
C MET A 241 18.92 3.64 8.33
N ASN A 242 18.07 4.26 7.50
CA ASN A 242 18.46 5.40 6.66
C ASN A 242 18.74 6.68 7.48
N GLU A 243 18.20 6.78 8.69
CA GLU A 243 18.50 7.83 9.65
C GLU A 243 19.78 7.55 10.48
N GLY A 244 20.47 6.42 10.20
CA GLY A 244 21.77 6.09 10.79
C GLY A 244 21.71 5.23 12.06
N PHE A 245 20.54 4.74 12.45
CA PHE A 245 20.43 3.86 13.63
C PHE A 245 21.10 2.50 13.36
N PRO A 246 21.78 1.90 14.36
CA PRO A 246 22.52 0.64 14.23
C PRO A 246 21.58 -0.56 14.21
N LEU A 247 20.78 -0.70 13.18
CA LEU A 247 19.76 -1.73 13.03
C LEU A 247 20.10 -2.72 11.93
N THR A 248 19.62 -3.94 12.09
CA THR A 248 19.69 -5.04 11.09
C THR A 248 18.31 -5.68 10.97
N ILE A 249 17.88 -5.98 9.73
CA ILE A 249 16.68 -6.73 9.43
C ILE A 249 17.00 -8.21 9.42
N ILE A 250 16.22 -9.01 10.15
CA ILE A 250 16.24 -10.46 10.12
C ILE A 250 14.85 -10.92 9.66
N TYR A 251 14.82 -11.64 8.54
CA TYR A 251 13.59 -12.25 8.03
C TYR A 251 13.36 -13.60 8.69
N PRO A 252 12.20 -13.84 9.33
CA PRO A 252 11.87 -15.17 9.86
C PRO A 252 11.85 -16.21 8.74
N THR A 253 12.69 -17.23 8.83
CA THR A 253 12.81 -18.28 7.80
C THR A 253 11.63 -19.23 7.77
N ASP A 254 10.91 -19.33 8.90
CA ASP A 254 9.67 -20.07 9.05
C ASP A 254 8.42 -19.29 8.60
N GLY A 255 8.64 -18.09 8.07
CA GLY A 255 7.59 -17.25 7.50
C GLY A 255 7.09 -16.13 8.41
N THR A 256 6.40 -15.17 7.82
CA THR A 256 5.86 -14.01 8.54
C THR A 256 4.62 -13.43 7.88
N ALA A 257 3.87 -12.66 8.66
CA ALA A 257 2.74 -11.85 8.19
C ALA A 257 3.21 -10.60 7.42
N TYR A 258 2.33 -10.07 6.60
CA TYR A 258 2.54 -8.81 5.90
C TYR A 258 1.24 -8.04 5.74
N LYS A 259 1.30 -6.72 5.69
CA LYS A 259 0.16 -5.88 5.34
C LYS A 259 0.21 -5.58 3.84
N LEU A 260 -0.81 -6.01 3.09
CA LEU A 260 -0.93 -5.75 1.65
C LEU A 260 -1.87 -4.57 1.44
N THR A 261 -1.42 -3.59 0.65
CA THR A 261 -2.27 -2.53 0.09
C THR A 261 -2.54 -2.84 -1.37
N GLY A 262 -3.79 -2.73 -1.77
CA GLY A 262 -4.21 -2.97 -3.15
C GLY A 262 -5.22 -1.95 -3.63
N VAL A 263 -5.57 -2.04 -4.92
CA VAL A 263 -6.46 -1.12 -5.61
C VAL A 263 -7.45 -1.88 -6.48
N GLY A 264 -8.71 -1.43 -6.50
CA GLY A 264 -9.77 -1.93 -7.39
C GLY A 264 -10.56 -0.79 -8.01
N ILE A 265 -11.04 -0.98 -9.24
CA ILE A 265 -11.86 0.00 -9.98
C ILE A 265 -13.32 -0.31 -9.74
N LEU A 266 -14.12 0.69 -9.34
CA LEU A 266 -15.56 0.50 -9.13
C LEU A 266 -16.31 0.35 -10.46
N LYS A 267 -17.31 -0.53 -10.50
CA LYS A 267 -18.12 -0.78 -11.72
C LYS A 267 -18.77 0.46 -12.29
N ASN A 268 -19.20 1.36 -11.42
CA ASN A 268 -19.93 2.58 -11.77
C ASN A 268 -19.00 3.80 -11.78
N ALA A 269 -17.68 3.58 -11.93
CA ALA A 269 -16.68 4.64 -11.98
C ALA A 269 -16.98 5.66 -13.09
N PRO A 270 -17.15 6.96 -12.76
CA PRO A 270 -17.43 7.98 -13.76
C PRO A 270 -16.24 8.26 -14.69
N GLN A 271 -15.02 8.00 -14.25
CA GLN A 271 -13.77 8.28 -14.98
C GLN A 271 -12.95 7.01 -15.21
N LYS A 272 -13.58 5.93 -15.71
CA LYS A 272 -12.96 4.60 -15.82
C LYS A 272 -11.57 4.60 -16.48
N VAL A 273 -11.41 5.27 -17.62
CA VAL A 273 -10.10 5.32 -18.33
C VAL A 273 -9.01 6.00 -17.48
N ALA A 274 -9.36 7.08 -16.78
CA ALA A 274 -8.40 7.76 -15.90
C ALA A 274 -8.09 6.91 -14.66
N ALA A 275 -9.07 6.15 -14.16
CA ALA A 275 -8.90 5.20 -13.08
C ALA A 275 -7.95 4.06 -13.46
N GLU A 276 -8.08 3.49 -14.66
CA GLU A 276 -7.17 2.47 -15.20
C GLU A 276 -5.73 2.99 -15.32
N GLN A 277 -5.55 4.24 -15.79
CA GLN A 277 -4.23 4.88 -15.88
C GLN A 277 -3.61 5.10 -14.49
N PHE A 278 -4.41 5.51 -13.51
CA PHE A 278 -3.94 5.67 -12.12
C PHE A 278 -3.57 4.33 -11.49
N MET A 279 -4.39 3.30 -11.67
CA MET A 279 -4.12 1.94 -11.19
C MET A 279 -2.80 1.40 -11.78
N LYS A 280 -2.59 1.59 -13.10
CA LYS A 280 -1.34 1.24 -13.76
C LYS A 280 -0.15 1.95 -13.12
N TRP A 281 -0.22 3.27 -12.94
CA TRP A 281 0.85 4.08 -12.33
C TRP A 281 1.19 3.59 -10.91
N LEU A 282 0.20 3.17 -10.11
CA LEU A 282 0.42 2.62 -8.77
C LEU A 282 1.27 1.35 -8.77
N THR A 283 1.42 0.64 -9.89
CA THR A 283 2.22 -0.58 -10.03
C THR A 283 3.58 -0.37 -10.68
N GLU A 284 3.97 0.86 -11.02
CA GLU A 284 5.20 1.22 -11.73
C GLU A 284 6.32 1.72 -10.79
N ASP A 285 7.54 1.87 -11.34
CA ASP A 285 8.70 2.38 -10.58
C ASP A 285 8.53 3.82 -10.10
N ASP A 286 7.83 4.65 -10.86
CA ASP A 286 7.64 6.08 -10.54
C ASP A 286 6.99 6.27 -9.17
N VAL A 287 5.95 5.51 -8.85
CA VAL A 287 5.31 5.59 -7.54
C VAL A 287 6.22 5.10 -6.42
N GLN A 288 7.03 4.06 -6.68
CA GLN A 288 7.96 3.54 -5.69
C GLN A 288 9.04 4.57 -5.36
N PHE A 289 9.52 5.29 -6.38
CA PHE A 289 10.46 6.39 -6.19
C PHE A 289 9.87 7.53 -5.37
N VAL A 290 8.62 7.92 -5.68
CA VAL A 290 7.88 8.94 -4.91
C VAL A 290 7.72 8.52 -3.44
N LEU A 291 7.31 7.29 -3.19
CA LEU A 291 7.15 6.75 -1.83
C LEU A 291 8.47 6.77 -1.06
N GLN A 292 9.56 6.30 -1.67
CA GLN A 292 10.89 6.28 -1.04
C GLN A 292 11.43 7.67 -0.73
N GLN A 293 11.24 8.64 -1.64
CA GLN A 293 11.63 10.05 -1.40
C GLN A 293 10.89 10.64 -0.18
N ASN A 294 9.68 10.17 0.09
CA ASN A 294 8.87 10.58 1.23
C ASN A 294 9.00 9.64 2.43
N LYS A 295 10.05 8.80 2.43
CA LYS A 295 10.39 7.87 3.52
C LYS A 295 9.38 6.74 3.77
N PHE A 296 8.60 6.38 2.75
CA PHE A 296 7.71 5.22 2.76
C PHE A 296 8.39 4.05 2.01
N PHE A 297 8.91 3.09 2.76
CA PHE A 297 9.75 2.00 2.23
C PHE A 297 9.00 0.68 2.11
N PHE A 298 7.86 0.70 1.42
CA PHE A 298 7.08 -0.50 1.14
C PHE A 298 7.74 -1.36 0.06
N VAL A 299 7.40 -2.64 0.03
CA VAL A 299 7.87 -3.56 -1.01
C VAL A 299 6.81 -3.60 -2.12
N PRO A 300 7.14 -3.24 -3.37
CA PRO A 300 6.18 -3.35 -4.46
C PRO A 300 5.82 -4.80 -4.76
N THR A 301 4.61 -5.03 -5.25
CA THR A 301 4.15 -6.35 -5.69
C THR A 301 4.59 -6.68 -7.10
N ASN A 302 4.79 -5.66 -7.94
CA ASN A 302 5.26 -5.82 -9.33
C ASN A 302 6.73 -6.21 -9.36
N GLN A 303 7.00 -7.46 -9.78
CA GLN A 303 8.33 -8.05 -9.82
C GLN A 303 9.26 -7.43 -10.87
N SER A 304 8.73 -6.69 -11.84
CA SER A 304 9.53 -6.02 -12.87
C SER A 304 10.21 -4.73 -12.36
N THR A 305 9.70 -4.13 -11.27
CA THR A 305 10.23 -2.88 -10.73
C THR A 305 11.65 -3.01 -10.20
N VAL A 306 12.42 -1.92 -10.30
CA VAL A 306 13.77 -1.85 -9.72
C VAL A 306 13.73 -2.04 -8.20
N ALA A 307 12.74 -1.43 -7.54
CA ALA A 307 12.57 -1.56 -6.10
C ALA A 307 12.33 -3.02 -5.67
N TYR A 308 11.48 -3.79 -6.40
CA TYR A 308 11.30 -5.21 -6.11
C TYR A 308 12.60 -6.00 -6.26
N LYS A 309 13.36 -5.78 -7.34
CA LYS A 309 14.63 -6.48 -7.61
C LYS A 309 15.67 -6.27 -6.51
N LEU A 310 15.66 -5.10 -5.86
CA LEU A 310 16.50 -4.84 -4.69
C LEU A 310 16.10 -5.68 -3.45
N PHE A 311 14.85 -6.13 -3.39
CA PHE A 311 14.35 -7.03 -2.34
C PHE A 311 14.42 -8.51 -2.70
N SER A 312 14.36 -8.87 -3.98
CA SER A 312 14.24 -10.26 -4.46
C SER A 312 15.38 -11.21 -4.09
N GLY A 313 16.53 -10.68 -3.69
CA GLY A 313 17.68 -11.49 -3.20
C GLY A 313 17.58 -11.88 -1.72
N LYS A 314 16.52 -11.50 -1.01
CA LYS A 314 16.35 -11.76 0.43
C LYS A 314 15.48 -13.00 0.63
N SER A 315 15.87 -13.87 1.55
CA SER A 315 15.08 -15.05 1.93
C SER A 315 13.89 -14.62 2.80
N LEU A 316 12.83 -14.14 2.17
CA LEU A 316 11.59 -13.74 2.82
C LEU A 316 10.46 -14.72 2.45
N THR A 317 9.99 -15.48 3.43
CA THR A 317 8.80 -16.32 3.32
C THR A 317 7.60 -15.54 3.86
N LEU A 318 6.61 -15.29 3.01
CA LEU A 318 5.35 -14.66 3.42
C LEU A 318 4.29 -15.73 3.60
N PHE A 319 3.55 -15.66 4.70
CA PHE A 319 2.39 -16.52 4.91
C PHE A 319 1.30 -16.18 3.89
N ASP A 320 0.80 -17.18 3.17
CA ASP A 320 -0.22 -17.00 2.16
C ASP A 320 -1.64 -17.09 2.75
N ASN A 321 -1.76 -17.73 3.91
CA ASN A 321 -3.03 -17.93 4.57
C ASN A 321 -3.57 -16.62 5.12
N TYR A 322 -4.68 -16.20 4.54
CA TYR A 322 -5.48 -15.14 5.11
C TYR A 322 -6.33 -15.73 6.24
N SER A 323 -6.39 -15.02 7.38
CA SER A 323 -7.22 -15.47 8.49
C SER A 323 -8.70 -15.35 8.14
N ASP A 324 -9.39 -16.47 7.94
CA ASP A 324 -10.85 -16.55 7.76
C ASP A 324 -11.63 -16.30 9.05
N LEU A 325 -10.98 -15.78 10.08
CA LEU A 325 -11.63 -15.46 11.34
C LEU A 325 -12.71 -14.40 11.14
N THR A 326 -13.92 -14.71 11.55
CA THR A 326 -15.00 -13.72 11.64
C THR A 326 -14.64 -12.61 12.62
N LEU A 327 -15.29 -11.45 12.52
CA LEU A 327 -15.07 -10.33 13.44
C LEU A 327 -15.25 -10.76 14.91
N GLN A 328 -16.26 -11.60 15.20
CA GLN A 328 -16.48 -12.13 16.54
C GLN A 328 -15.32 -13.01 17.01
N GLN A 329 -14.77 -13.85 16.14
CA GLN A 329 -13.61 -14.70 16.47
C GLN A 329 -12.35 -13.84 16.68
N LYS A 330 -12.12 -12.81 15.85
CA LYS A 330 -11.03 -11.85 16.04
C LYS A 330 -11.11 -11.18 17.41
N HIS A 331 -12.30 -10.70 17.80
CA HIS A 331 -12.52 -10.13 19.13
C HIS A 331 -12.24 -11.15 20.25
N ALA A 332 -12.72 -12.39 20.11
CA ALA A 332 -12.48 -13.43 21.11
C ALA A 332 -10.99 -13.77 21.27
N VAL A 333 -10.22 -13.81 20.16
CA VAL A 333 -8.77 -14.00 20.18
C VAL A 333 -8.07 -12.85 20.89
N MET A 334 -8.43 -11.61 20.57
CA MET A 334 -7.87 -10.41 21.19
C MET A 334 -8.16 -10.36 22.70
N ASP A 335 -9.39 -10.64 23.12
CA ASP A 335 -9.76 -10.73 24.56
C ASP A 335 -8.96 -11.79 25.28
N ARG A 336 -8.75 -12.94 24.63
CA ARG A 336 -7.96 -14.05 25.18
C ARG A 336 -6.50 -13.67 25.32
N TRP A 337 -5.93 -12.98 24.33
CA TRP A 337 -4.57 -12.45 24.41
C TRP A 337 -4.41 -11.47 25.58
N VAL A 338 -5.35 -10.54 25.76
CA VAL A 338 -5.32 -9.61 26.89
C VAL A 338 -5.33 -10.36 28.23
N LYS A 339 -6.29 -11.26 28.41
CA LYS A 339 -6.48 -11.98 29.69
C LYS A 339 -5.36 -12.95 30.02
N ASN A 340 -4.85 -13.67 29.02
CA ASN A 340 -3.95 -14.79 29.24
C ASN A 340 -2.48 -14.44 29.07
N ILE A 341 -2.16 -13.29 28.47
CA ILE A 341 -0.78 -12.87 28.18
C ILE A 341 -0.55 -11.44 28.61
N ARG A 342 -1.25 -10.47 28.02
CA ARG A 342 -0.94 -9.04 28.14
C ARG A 342 -1.02 -8.49 29.58
N LEU A 343 -1.91 -9.02 30.40
CA LEU A 343 -2.15 -8.60 31.79
C LEU A 343 -1.56 -9.56 32.85
N LYS A 344 -0.76 -10.54 32.45
CA LYS A 344 0.03 -11.37 33.38
C LYS A 344 1.31 -10.65 33.79
#